data_39db7dd2ad975a47e32012150f5dc31f
#
_entry.id   39db7dd2ad975a47e32012150f5dc31f
#
_cell.length_a   1.000
_cell.length_b   1.000
_cell.length_c   1.000
_cell.angle_alpha   90.00
_cell.angle_beta   90.00
_cell.angle_gamma   90.00
#
_symmetry.space_group_name_H-M   'P 1'
#
loop_
_entity.id
_entity.type
_entity.pdbx_description
1 polymer ?
#
loop_
_entity_poly.entity_id
_entity_poly.type
_entity_poly.pdbx_seq_one_letter_code
_entity_poly.pdbx_strand_id
1 'polypeptide(L)'
;FIGYGNFFCSNCGERIEKGKMKCPACGVWYSEKKKYGNSSALGSGGIGWSDRINDSRFAKYDRNLRKAGYIWMGGLSIIIPAIMLATGDISLDKEGITVISVIIGVLWLFGLVFLFFSGRKKPDWDGQVVDKKIEQRSRRVKSGDDYIKENYVEFIVVFRLTDGSIKEVSFKDSQTRFDYYRIGDYVHFHGKRHLSAIEKYDKSQDEILFCIKCQQLNDARNNFCPRCGCPLLKGQPSK
;
A
#
# COMPACT_ATOMS: atom_id res chain seq x y z
N PHE A 1 -16.20 -1.61 13.74
CA PHE A 1 -16.33 -0.36 12.96
C PHE A 1 -16.48 -0.74 11.49
N ILE A 2 -17.70 -0.67 10.95
CA ILE A 2 -18.02 -0.91 9.55
C ILE A 2 -17.64 0.38 8.82
N GLY A 3 -16.45 0.38 8.20
CA GLY A 3 -15.98 1.50 7.38
C GLY A 3 -16.88 1.67 6.16
N TYR A 4 -17.31 2.89 5.92
CA TYR A 4 -17.96 3.35 4.70
C TYR A 4 -17.02 3.15 3.50
N GLY A 5 -17.10 2.00 2.81
CA GLY A 5 -16.22 1.67 1.69
C GLY A 5 -16.91 0.78 0.66
N ASN A 6 -16.56 0.98 -0.60
CA ASN A 6 -16.92 0.08 -1.67
C ASN A 6 -16.30 -1.29 -1.39
N PHE A 7 -17.08 -2.35 -1.54
CA PHE A 7 -16.59 -3.72 -1.42
C PHE A 7 -16.29 -4.27 -2.81
N PHE A 8 -15.29 -5.14 -2.90
CA PHE A 8 -14.94 -5.84 -4.12
C PHE A 8 -15.09 -7.34 -3.92
N CYS A 9 -15.52 -8.03 -4.98
CA CYS A 9 -15.69 -9.47 -4.97
C CYS A 9 -14.35 -10.18 -4.74
N SER A 10 -14.27 -11.05 -3.74
CA SER A 10 -13.05 -11.82 -3.44
C SER A 10 -12.74 -12.87 -4.51
N ASN A 11 -13.72 -13.25 -5.34
CA ASN A 11 -13.56 -14.22 -6.40
C ASN A 11 -13.17 -13.59 -7.75
N CYS A 12 -13.87 -12.52 -8.20
CA CYS A 12 -13.65 -11.92 -9.53
C CYS A 12 -13.12 -10.47 -9.47
N GLY A 13 -13.08 -9.85 -8.27
CA GLY A 13 -12.64 -8.49 -8.08
C GLY A 13 -13.59 -7.39 -8.57
N GLU A 14 -14.84 -7.76 -8.96
CA GLU A 14 -15.85 -6.79 -9.36
C GLU A 14 -16.34 -5.98 -8.16
N ARG A 15 -16.74 -4.72 -8.42
CA ARG A 15 -17.26 -3.83 -7.38
C ARG A 15 -18.67 -4.26 -6.98
N ILE A 16 -18.90 -4.35 -5.66
CA ILE A 16 -20.20 -4.68 -5.08
C ILE A 16 -20.78 -3.44 -4.45
N GLU A 17 -21.99 -3.09 -4.81
CA GLU A 17 -22.74 -1.99 -4.21
C GLU A 17 -23.15 -2.34 -2.78
N LYS A 18 -23.18 -1.32 -1.93
CA LYS A 18 -23.59 -1.47 -0.52
C LYS A 18 -25.00 -2.08 -0.44
N GLY A 19 -25.15 -3.12 0.38
CA GLY A 19 -26.41 -3.80 0.59
C GLY A 19 -26.69 -5.00 -0.33
N LYS A 20 -25.88 -5.23 -1.36
CA LYS A 20 -26.01 -6.44 -2.20
C LYS A 20 -25.21 -7.59 -1.59
N MET A 21 -25.87 -8.70 -1.33
CA MET A 21 -25.25 -9.94 -0.79
C MET A 21 -24.70 -10.86 -1.87
N LYS A 22 -24.92 -10.55 -3.15
CA LYS A 22 -24.50 -11.36 -4.29
C LYS A 22 -23.68 -10.52 -5.27
N CYS A 23 -22.58 -11.08 -5.77
CA CYS A 23 -21.78 -10.42 -6.80
C CYS A 23 -22.56 -10.39 -8.12
N PRO A 24 -22.75 -9.23 -8.77
CA PRO A 24 -23.49 -9.17 -10.04
C PRO A 24 -22.75 -9.84 -11.20
N ALA A 25 -21.41 -9.91 -11.15
CA ALA A 25 -20.60 -10.45 -12.23
C ALA A 25 -20.43 -11.98 -12.16
N CYS A 26 -20.13 -12.53 -10.97
CA CYS A 26 -19.84 -13.98 -10.84
C CYS A 26 -20.85 -14.76 -9.99
N GLY A 27 -21.88 -14.11 -9.47
CA GLY A 27 -22.95 -14.77 -8.73
C GLY A 27 -22.60 -15.27 -7.32
N VAL A 28 -21.38 -15.07 -6.84
CA VAL A 28 -20.94 -15.52 -5.50
C VAL A 28 -21.70 -14.75 -4.43
N TRP A 29 -22.22 -15.48 -3.42
CA TRP A 29 -22.93 -14.91 -2.28
C TRP A 29 -21.93 -14.47 -1.18
N TYR A 30 -22.18 -13.30 -0.59
CA TYR A 30 -21.48 -12.79 0.59
C TYR A 30 -22.36 -13.03 1.81
N SER A 31 -21.98 -13.95 2.67
CA SER A 31 -22.54 -13.99 4.01
C SER A 31 -21.78 -12.97 4.87
N GLU A 32 -22.52 -12.09 5.54
CA GLU A 32 -21.94 -11.29 6.64
C GLU A 32 -21.36 -12.25 7.68
N LYS A 33 -20.09 -12.04 8.04
CA LYS A 33 -19.34 -12.76 9.07
C LYS A 33 -18.91 -14.20 8.73
N LYS A 34 -17.82 -14.35 8.00
CA LYS A 34 -16.86 -15.40 8.40
C LYS A 34 -15.85 -14.78 9.36
N LYS A 35 -16.07 -14.99 10.67
CA LYS A 35 -14.99 -15.02 11.65
C LYS A 35 -13.90 -15.96 11.11
N TYR A 36 -12.63 -15.55 11.23
CA TYR A 36 -11.50 -16.46 11.07
C TYR A 36 -11.70 -17.61 12.08
N GLY A 37 -12.38 -18.67 11.68
CA GLY A 37 -12.73 -19.80 12.50
C GLY A 37 -12.07 -21.02 11.93
N ASN A 38 -11.32 -21.71 12.80
CA ASN A 38 -10.75 -23.03 12.66
C ASN A 38 -11.39 -23.86 11.55
N SER A 39 -10.76 -23.88 10.39
CA SER A 39 -10.95 -24.94 9.43
C SER A 39 -9.56 -25.35 8.95
N SER A 40 -9.19 -26.56 9.29
CA SER A 40 -8.00 -27.31 8.90
C SER A 40 -7.89 -27.53 7.37
N ALA A 41 -8.12 -26.51 6.59
CA ALA A 41 -7.83 -26.51 5.17
C ALA A 41 -6.49 -25.84 4.98
N LEU A 42 -5.48 -26.63 4.61
CA LEU A 42 -4.19 -26.21 4.11
C LEU A 42 -4.33 -24.94 3.26
N GLY A 43 -3.48 -23.96 3.50
CA GLY A 43 -3.49 -22.67 2.82
C GLY A 43 -3.50 -22.84 1.30
N SER A 44 -4.23 -21.99 0.59
CA SER A 44 -4.38 -22.07 -0.87
C SER A 44 -3.58 -20.97 -1.59
N GLY A 45 -2.51 -20.48 -0.95
CA GLY A 45 -1.62 -19.45 -1.53
C GLY A 45 -0.74 -19.99 -2.66
N GLY A 46 -0.51 -21.31 -2.71
CA GLY A 46 0.28 -21.98 -3.74
C GLY A 46 1.79 -21.78 -3.59
N ILE A 47 2.56 -22.38 -4.51
CA ILE A 47 4.03 -22.30 -4.57
C ILE A 47 4.44 -21.55 -5.83
N GLY A 48 5.50 -20.74 -5.75
CA GLY A 48 6.04 -19.96 -6.86
C GLY A 48 5.68 -18.48 -6.81
N TRP A 49 6.31 -17.73 -7.70
CA TRP A 49 6.09 -16.31 -7.88
C TRP A 49 4.77 -16.05 -8.63
N SER A 50 4.09 -14.99 -8.29
CA SER A 50 2.80 -14.67 -8.86
C SER A 50 2.92 -13.76 -10.08
N ASP A 51 2.44 -14.20 -11.24
CA ASP A 51 2.33 -13.37 -12.44
C ASP A 51 1.31 -12.23 -12.29
N ARG A 52 0.42 -12.33 -11.27
CA ARG A 52 -0.63 -11.35 -10.97
C ARG A 52 -0.08 -9.97 -10.60
N ILE A 53 1.22 -9.86 -10.29
CA ILE A 53 1.88 -8.57 -10.06
C ILE A 53 1.79 -7.64 -11.29
N ASN A 54 1.61 -8.19 -12.49
CA ASN A 54 1.48 -7.45 -13.74
C ASN A 54 0.03 -7.08 -14.10
N ASP A 55 -0.95 -7.36 -13.21
CA ASP A 55 -2.35 -7.04 -13.44
C ASP A 55 -2.56 -5.53 -13.67
N SER A 56 -3.42 -5.21 -14.63
CA SER A 56 -3.75 -3.84 -15.04
C SER A 56 -4.32 -2.97 -13.91
N ARG A 57 -4.91 -3.57 -12.87
CA ARG A 57 -5.45 -2.88 -11.68
C ARG A 57 -4.35 -2.18 -10.89
N PHE A 58 -3.15 -2.74 -10.83
CA PHE A 58 -2.00 -2.09 -10.20
C PHE A 58 -1.52 -0.89 -11.04
N ALA A 59 -1.47 -1.03 -12.37
CA ALA A 59 -1.13 0.07 -13.27
C ALA A 59 -2.17 1.20 -13.24
N LYS A 60 -3.46 0.86 -13.12
CA LYS A 60 -4.55 1.84 -12.96
C LYS A 60 -4.41 2.63 -11.67
N TYR A 61 -4.02 1.97 -10.58
CA TYR A 61 -3.78 2.63 -9.29
C TYR A 61 -2.64 3.65 -9.38
N ASP A 62 -1.51 3.25 -9.95
CA ASP A 62 -0.35 4.12 -10.16
C ASP A 62 -0.71 5.37 -10.99
N ARG A 63 -1.50 5.17 -12.05
CA ARG A 63 -2.00 6.24 -12.91
C ARG A 63 -2.93 7.20 -12.16
N ASN A 64 -3.81 6.66 -11.31
CA ASN A 64 -4.74 7.48 -10.52
C ASN A 64 -4.01 8.33 -9.47
N LEU A 65 -2.97 7.79 -8.83
CA LEU A 65 -2.15 8.56 -7.88
C LEU A 65 -1.46 9.75 -8.56
N ARG A 66 -0.91 9.54 -9.76
CA ARG A 66 -0.31 10.64 -10.53
C ARG A 66 -1.33 11.70 -10.93
N LYS A 67 -2.52 11.27 -11.40
CA LYS A 67 -3.61 12.20 -11.71
C LYS A 67 -4.02 13.02 -10.49
N ALA A 68 -4.17 12.39 -9.33
CA ALA A 68 -4.48 13.09 -8.08
C ALA A 68 -3.41 14.14 -7.74
N GLY A 69 -2.12 13.84 -7.93
CA GLY A 69 -1.04 14.81 -7.76
C GLY A 69 -1.19 16.04 -8.65
N TYR A 70 -1.48 15.86 -9.94
CA TYR A 70 -1.71 16.99 -10.86
C TYR A 70 -2.95 17.80 -10.49
N ILE A 71 -4.05 17.14 -10.07
CA ILE A 71 -5.27 17.83 -9.63
C ILE A 71 -4.98 18.69 -8.38
N TRP A 72 -4.23 18.15 -7.41
CA TRP A 72 -3.82 18.90 -6.22
C TRP A 72 -2.94 20.11 -6.58
N MET A 73 -1.96 19.95 -7.45
CA MET A 73 -1.10 21.05 -7.90
C MET A 73 -1.91 22.13 -8.60
N GLY A 74 -2.80 21.75 -9.53
CA GLY A 74 -3.70 22.68 -10.21
C GLY A 74 -4.62 23.43 -9.25
N GLY A 75 -5.21 22.71 -8.27
CA GLY A 75 -6.05 23.29 -7.24
C GLY A 75 -5.31 24.35 -6.39
N LEU A 76 -4.10 24.01 -5.92
CA LEU A 76 -3.28 24.94 -5.15
C LEU A 76 -2.88 26.18 -5.97
N SER A 77 -2.64 26.02 -7.27
CA SER A 77 -2.30 27.14 -8.18
C SER A 77 -3.45 28.15 -8.35
N ILE A 78 -4.68 27.76 -8.03
CA ILE A 78 -5.85 28.64 -8.04
C ILE A 78 -6.14 29.17 -6.63
N ILE A 79 -6.13 28.29 -5.64
CA ILE A 79 -6.55 28.61 -4.27
C ILE A 79 -5.58 29.62 -3.61
N ILE A 80 -4.27 29.44 -3.77
CA ILE A 80 -3.28 30.31 -3.12
C ILE A 80 -3.38 31.75 -3.63
N PRO A 81 -3.35 32.01 -4.97
CA PRO A 81 -3.55 33.38 -5.47
C PRO A 81 -4.91 33.98 -5.08
N ALA A 82 -5.98 33.18 -5.08
CA ALA A 82 -7.30 33.66 -4.69
C ALA A 82 -7.35 34.11 -3.23
N ILE A 83 -6.70 33.40 -2.33
CA ILE A 83 -6.58 33.81 -0.91
C ILE A 83 -5.78 35.11 -0.82
N MET A 84 -4.64 35.21 -1.48
CA MET A 84 -3.76 36.39 -1.43
C MET A 84 -4.44 37.65 -1.98
N LEU A 85 -5.27 37.50 -2.99
CA LEU A 85 -6.13 38.59 -3.50
C LEU A 85 -7.22 38.97 -2.50
N ALA A 86 -7.86 38.00 -1.87
CA ALA A 86 -8.94 38.24 -0.91
C ALA A 86 -8.45 38.88 0.40
N THR A 87 -7.22 38.56 0.83
CA THR A 87 -6.58 39.20 2.01
C THR A 87 -5.99 40.56 1.73
N GLY A 88 -5.90 40.95 0.46
CA GLY A 88 -5.29 42.21 0.05
C GLY A 88 -3.74 42.19 0.06
N ASP A 89 -3.13 41.01 0.23
CA ASP A 89 -1.68 40.86 0.21
C ASP A 89 -1.08 41.11 -1.18
N ILE A 90 -1.88 40.95 -2.23
CA ILE A 90 -1.48 41.17 -3.63
C ILE A 90 -2.62 41.90 -4.37
N SER A 91 -2.26 42.88 -5.21
CA SER A 91 -3.16 43.60 -6.12
C SER A 91 -3.09 42.98 -7.54
N LEU A 92 -4.13 43.25 -8.36
CA LEU A 92 -4.14 42.85 -9.76
C LEU A 92 -3.45 43.88 -10.68
N ASP A 93 -2.36 44.44 -10.23
CA ASP A 93 -1.49 45.29 -11.01
C ASP A 93 -0.35 44.47 -11.66
N LYS A 94 0.50 45.11 -12.43
CA LYS A 94 1.59 44.45 -13.14
C LYS A 94 2.57 43.73 -12.19
N GLU A 95 2.80 44.29 -11.00
CA GLU A 95 3.70 43.71 -10.01
C GLU A 95 3.07 42.50 -9.33
N GLY A 96 1.81 42.59 -8.92
CA GLY A 96 1.07 41.50 -8.33
C GLY A 96 0.90 40.32 -9.28
N ILE A 97 0.63 40.53 -10.55
CA ILE A 97 0.57 39.46 -11.55
C ILE A 97 1.93 38.77 -11.70
N THR A 98 3.02 39.53 -11.65
CA THR A 98 4.38 38.96 -11.68
C THR A 98 4.63 38.06 -10.45
N VAL A 99 4.28 38.50 -9.25
CA VAL A 99 4.43 37.73 -8.03
C VAL A 99 3.61 36.44 -8.07
N ILE A 100 2.35 36.52 -8.50
CA ILE A 100 1.49 35.33 -8.66
C ILE A 100 2.11 34.33 -9.65
N SER A 101 2.63 34.83 -10.79
CA SER A 101 3.26 33.96 -11.79
C SER A 101 4.51 33.26 -11.28
N VAL A 102 5.32 33.93 -10.49
CA VAL A 102 6.50 33.33 -9.83
C VAL A 102 6.09 32.26 -8.81
N ILE A 103 5.08 32.54 -7.98
CA ILE A 103 4.58 31.58 -6.98
C ILE A 103 4.07 30.32 -7.69
N ILE A 104 3.26 30.46 -8.71
CA ILE A 104 2.76 29.32 -9.50
C ILE A 104 3.92 28.56 -10.14
N GLY A 105 4.88 29.25 -10.75
CA GLY A 105 6.05 28.62 -11.36
C GLY A 105 6.87 27.78 -10.35
N VAL A 106 7.10 28.32 -9.17
CA VAL A 106 7.80 27.61 -8.08
C VAL A 106 7.00 26.40 -7.62
N LEU A 107 5.69 26.52 -7.39
CA LEU A 107 4.82 25.40 -6.99
C LEU A 107 4.86 24.27 -8.02
N TRP A 108 4.79 24.59 -9.32
CA TRP A 108 4.87 23.59 -10.38
C TRP A 108 6.24 22.94 -10.45
N LEU A 109 7.32 23.71 -10.32
CA LEU A 109 8.67 23.18 -10.31
C LEU A 109 8.86 22.16 -9.17
N PHE A 110 8.52 22.55 -7.94
CA PHE A 110 8.60 21.64 -6.79
C PHE A 110 7.70 20.42 -6.93
N GLY A 111 6.47 20.61 -7.39
CA GLY A 111 5.52 19.52 -7.60
C GLY A 111 5.99 18.53 -8.66
N LEU A 112 6.53 18.99 -9.79
CA LEU A 112 7.09 18.13 -10.83
C LEU A 112 8.32 17.37 -10.34
N VAL A 113 9.22 18.05 -9.63
CA VAL A 113 10.38 17.41 -9.00
C VAL A 113 9.93 16.34 -8.01
N PHE A 114 8.97 16.67 -7.15
CA PHE A 114 8.42 15.69 -6.19
C PHE A 114 7.78 14.48 -6.89
N LEU A 115 6.96 14.68 -7.93
CA LEU A 115 6.36 13.61 -8.71
C LEU A 115 7.40 12.75 -9.43
N PHE A 116 8.49 13.36 -9.90
CA PHE A 116 9.59 12.65 -10.54
C PHE A 116 10.35 11.76 -9.53
N PHE A 117 10.66 12.28 -8.34
CA PHE A 117 11.43 11.53 -7.34
C PHE A 117 10.59 10.55 -6.54
N SER A 118 9.35 10.89 -6.16
CA SER A 118 8.49 10.03 -5.33
C SER A 118 8.05 8.75 -6.04
N GLY A 119 8.09 8.74 -7.36
CA GLY A 119 7.65 7.61 -8.18
C GLY A 119 8.78 6.75 -8.73
N ARG A 120 10.01 6.84 -8.23
CA ARG A 120 11.10 5.98 -8.74
C ARG A 120 10.86 4.52 -8.37
N LYS A 121 11.04 3.66 -9.38
CA LYS A 121 11.06 2.21 -9.19
C LYS A 121 12.25 1.86 -8.29
N LYS A 122 12.00 1.15 -7.20
CA LYS A 122 13.08 0.55 -6.40
C LYS A 122 13.62 -0.67 -7.14
N PRO A 123 14.90 -1.03 -6.98
CA PRO A 123 15.42 -2.28 -7.52
C PRO A 123 14.67 -3.47 -6.89
N ASP A 124 14.30 -4.42 -7.74
CA ASP A 124 13.79 -5.71 -7.28
C ASP A 124 14.95 -6.49 -6.65
N TRP A 125 14.67 -7.33 -5.66
CA TRP A 125 15.68 -8.18 -5.04
C TRP A 125 15.07 -9.49 -4.54
N ASP A 126 15.89 -10.52 -4.54
CA ASP A 126 15.60 -11.84 -4.00
C ASP A 126 16.39 -12.07 -2.72
N GLY A 127 15.82 -12.82 -1.79
CA GLY A 127 16.48 -13.12 -0.54
C GLY A 127 15.81 -14.22 0.25
N GLN A 128 16.43 -14.55 1.37
CA GLN A 128 15.93 -15.53 2.32
C GLN A 128 15.82 -14.89 3.70
N VAL A 129 14.77 -15.19 4.43
CA VAL A 129 14.63 -14.78 5.85
C VAL A 129 15.65 -15.55 6.67
N VAL A 130 16.59 -14.85 7.29
CA VAL A 130 17.65 -15.45 8.11
C VAL A 130 17.51 -15.19 9.59
N ASP A 131 16.85 -14.09 9.96
CA ASP A 131 16.68 -13.74 11.37
C ASP A 131 15.44 -12.87 11.58
N LYS A 132 14.98 -12.79 12.85
CA LYS A 132 13.82 -11.98 13.26
C LYS A 132 14.13 -11.36 14.62
N LYS A 133 13.94 -10.04 14.73
CA LYS A 133 14.25 -9.28 15.94
C LYS A 133 13.04 -8.47 16.40
N ILE A 134 12.89 -8.31 17.70
CA ILE A 134 11.88 -7.44 18.31
C ILE A 134 12.62 -6.40 19.15
N GLU A 135 12.44 -5.12 18.79
CA GLU A 135 13.09 -4.02 19.49
C GLU A 135 12.06 -3.08 20.10
N GLN A 136 12.28 -2.68 21.33
CA GLN A 136 11.53 -1.58 21.95
C GLN A 136 12.22 -0.27 21.63
N ARG A 137 11.48 0.62 20.98
CA ARG A 137 11.95 1.95 20.62
C ARG A 137 11.06 3.03 21.18
N SER A 138 11.57 4.24 21.25
CA SER A 138 10.79 5.39 21.68
C SER A 138 10.91 6.54 20.69
N ARG A 139 9.82 7.28 20.51
CA ARG A 139 9.78 8.50 19.71
C ARG A 139 9.20 9.65 20.53
N ARG A 140 9.60 10.86 20.20
CA ARG A 140 8.96 12.06 20.74
C ARG A 140 7.75 12.40 19.87
N VAL A 141 6.59 12.49 20.49
CA VAL A 141 5.33 12.86 19.82
C VAL A 141 4.84 14.15 20.45
N LYS A 142 4.45 15.12 19.63
CA LYS A 142 3.86 16.37 20.10
C LYS A 142 2.46 16.10 20.62
N SER A 143 2.19 16.48 21.87
CA SER A 143 0.88 16.38 22.52
C SER A 143 0.52 17.75 23.10
N GLY A 144 -0.32 18.49 22.38
CA GLY A 144 -0.57 19.91 22.67
C GLY A 144 0.70 20.74 22.44
N ASP A 145 1.13 21.51 23.44
CA ASP A 145 2.35 22.32 23.41
C ASP A 145 3.60 21.56 23.89
N ASP A 146 3.44 20.36 24.46
CA ASP A 146 4.51 19.54 25.00
C ASP A 146 4.87 18.37 24.11
N TYR A 147 6.09 17.81 24.33
CA TYR A 147 6.56 16.58 23.70
C TYR A 147 6.56 15.44 24.72
N ILE A 148 5.74 14.42 24.44
CA ILE A 148 5.74 13.17 25.22
C ILE A 148 6.58 12.10 24.53
N LYS A 149 7.21 11.24 25.35
CA LYS A 149 7.95 10.07 24.87
C LYS A 149 6.97 8.91 24.73
N GLU A 150 6.69 8.49 23.49
CA GLU A 150 5.87 7.31 23.19
C GLU A 150 6.77 6.12 22.92
N ASN A 151 6.55 5.04 23.64
CA ASN A 151 7.24 3.75 23.39
C ASN A 151 6.44 2.95 22.36
N TYR A 152 7.14 2.33 21.41
CA TYR A 152 6.54 1.43 20.43
C TYR A 152 7.43 0.20 20.21
N VAL A 153 6.83 -0.87 19.73
CA VAL A 153 7.54 -2.10 19.39
C VAL A 153 7.83 -2.12 17.89
N GLU A 154 9.08 -2.34 17.54
CA GLU A 154 9.52 -2.50 16.16
C GLU A 154 9.84 -3.98 15.92
N PHE A 155 9.10 -4.57 14.98
CA PHE A 155 9.28 -5.95 14.55
C PHE A 155 10.15 -5.95 13.30
N ILE A 156 11.34 -6.55 13.34
CA ILE A 156 12.33 -6.51 12.28
C ILE A 156 12.53 -7.91 11.72
N VAL A 157 12.36 -8.05 10.40
CA VAL A 157 12.69 -9.26 9.66
C VAL A 157 13.97 -9.01 8.88
N VAL A 158 14.94 -9.91 9.02
CA VAL A 158 16.27 -9.82 8.42
C VAL A 158 16.34 -10.76 7.22
N PHE A 159 16.66 -10.20 6.07
CA PHE A 159 16.80 -10.92 4.81
C PHE A 159 18.27 -10.96 4.40
N ARG A 160 18.74 -12.14 4.00
CA ARG A 160 20.00 -12.28 3.27
C ARG A 160 19.67 -12.27 1.79
N LEU A 161 20.20 -11.31 1.06
CA LEU A 161 19.99 -11.19 -0.38
C LEU A 161 20.87 -12.18 -1.15
N THR A 162 20.57 -12.36 -2.43
CA THR A 162 21.33 -13.27 -3.32
C THR A 162 22.78 -12.83 -3.52
N ASP A 163 23.09 -11.55 -3.36
CA ASP A 163 24.45 -11.00 -3.39
C ASP A 163 25.21 -11.16 -2.05
N GLY A 164 24.60 -11.80 -1.06
CA GLY A 164 25.14 -12.00 0.29
C GLY A 164 24.92 -10.82 1.25
N SER A 165 24.42 -9.70 0.78
CA SER A 165 24.15 -8.53 1.64
C SER A 165 22.97 -8.80 2.59
N ILE A 166 22.94 -8.06 3.69
CA ILE A 166 21.86 -8.16 4.69
C ILE A 166 20.94 -6.94 4.56
N LYS A 167 19.63 -7.20 4.56
CA LYS A 167 18.60 -6.17 4.53
C LYS A 167 17.61 -6.36 5.65
N GLU A 168 17.42 -5.34 6.46
CA GLU A 168 16.42 -5.32 7.53
C GLU A 168 15.16 -4.59 7.04
N VAL A 169 14.00 -5.17 7.33
CA VAL A 169 12.70 -4.55 7.06
C VAL A 169 11.90 -4.51 8.34
N SER A 170 11.54 -3.32 8.77
CA SER A 170 10.81 -3.12 10.00
C SER A 170 9.31 -2.94 9.77
N PHE A 171 8.53 -3.51 10.67
CA PHE A 171 7.07 -3.40 10.74
C PHE A 171 6.70 -2.79 12.10
N LYS A 172 6.37 -1.50 12.12
CA LYS A 172 5.95 -0.83 13.36
C LYS A 172 4.58 -1.35 13.78
N ASP A 173 4.48 -1.79 15.02
CA ASP A 173 3.24 -2.25 15.65
C ASP A 173 2.47 -3.32 14.83
N SER A 174 3.16 -4.09 13.99
CA SER A 174 2.55 -5.09 13.10
C SER A 174 3.15 -6.48 13.32
N GLN A 175 2.80 -7.09 14.46
CA GLN A 175 3.21 -8.46 14.79
C GLN A 175 2.76 -9.46 13.71
N THR A 176 1.55 -9.30 13.16
CA THR A 176 1.03 -10.23 12.15
C THR A 176 1.89 -10.31 10.90
N ARG A 177 2.48 -9.17 10.45
CA ARG A 177 3.42 -9.20 9.33
C ARG A 177 4.74 -9.84 9.70
N PHE A 178 5.20 -9.63 10.91
CA PHE A 178 6.40 -10.26 11.43
C PHE A 178 6.21 -11.77 11.50
N ASP A 179 5.07 -12.25 12.01
CA ASP A 179 4.77 -13.68 12.14
C ASP A 179 4.54 -14.36 10.78
N TYR A 180 4.06 -13.59 9.79
CA TYR A 180 3.85 -14.09 8.42
C TYR A 180 5.14 -14.61 7.76
N TYR A 181 6.27 -13.94 8.01
CA TYR A 181 7.57 -14.39 7.49
C TYR A 181 8.23 -15.35 8.48
N ARG A 182 8.57 -16.56 8.03
CA ARG A 182 9.26 -17.58 8.82
C ARG A 182 10.74 -17.62 8.44
N ILE A 183 11.62 -17.93 9.39
CA ILE A 183 13.04 -18.16 9.10
C ILE A 183 13.14 -19.29 8.06
N GLY A 184 13.92 -19.06 7.01
CA GLY A 184 14.06 -19.97 5.87
C GLY A 184 13.17 -19.65 4.67
N ASP A 185 12.14 -18.79 4.81
CA ASP A 185 11.30 -18.40 3.68
C ASP A 185 12.11 -17.70 2.59
N TYR A 186 11.98 -18.15 1.35
CA TYR A 186 12.46 -17.43 0.17
C TYR A 186 11.47 -16.35 -0.22
N VAL A 187 11.99 -15.16 -0.51
CA VAL A 187 11.18 -13.98 -0.80
C VAL A 187 11.69 -13.22 -2.01
N HIS A 188 10.76 -12.58 -2.71
CA HIS A 188 11.02 -11.63 -3.79
C HIS A 188 10.42 -10.26 -3.43
N PHE A 189 11.22 -9.22 -3.53
CA PHE A 189 10.76 -7.85 -3.37
C PHE A 189 10.43 -7.23 -4.71
N HIS A 190 9.17 -6.92 -4.91
CA HIS A 190 8.69 -6.20 -6.09
C HIS A 190 8.85 -4.70 -5.89
N GLY A 191 9.88 -4.12 -6.43
CA GLY A 191 10.19 -2.67 -6.35
C GLY A 191 9.38 -1.81 -7.30
N LYS A 192 8.14 -2.21 -7.65
CA LYS A 192 7.27 -1.42 -8.53
C LYS A 192 6.93 -0.08 -7.88
N ARG A 193 6.79 0.94 -8.73
CA ARG A 193 6.40 2.29 -8.32
C ARG A 193 5.12 2.24 -7.49
N HIS A 194 5.12 2.86 -6.31
CA HIS A 194 4.00 2.89 -5.34
C HIS A 194 3.49 1.54 -4.81
N LEU A 195 4.12 0.43 -5.20
CA LEU A 195 3.82 -0.90 -4.72
C LEU A 195 5.14 -1.54 -4.28
N SER A 196 5.40 -1.52 -2.99
CA SER A 196 6.58 -2.19 -2.43
C SER A 196 6.08 -3.39 -1.64
N ALA A 197 6.22 -4.58 -2.21
CA ALA A 197 5.74 -5.80 -1.58
C ALA A 197 6.83 -6.86 -1.56
N ILE A 198 6.95 -7.52 -0.43
CA ILE A 198 7.76 -8.73 -0.28
C ILE A 198 6.81 -9.91 -0.46
N GLU A 199 7.03 -10.69 -1.48
CA GLU A 199 6.28 -11.91 -1.78
C GLU A 199 7.06 -13.13 -1.32
N LYS A 200 6.39 -14.07 -0.65
CA LYS A 200 6.97 -15.39 -0.32
C LYS A 200 6.89 -16.30 -1.54
N TYR A 201 7.88 -17.18 -1.70
CA TYR A 201 7.85 -18.21 -2.73
C TYR A 201 6.84 -19.30 -2.39
N ASP A 202 6.92 -19.86 -1.18
CA ASP A 202 6.00 -20.88 -0.70
C ASP A 202 4.93 -20.25 0.21
N LYS A 203 3.71 -20.26 -0.27
CA LYS A 203 2.50 -19.79 0.39
C LYS A 203 1.48 -20.92 0.56
N SER A 204 1.88 -22.18 0.29
CA SER A 204 0.99 -23.36 0.32
C SER A 204 0.39 -23.61 1.69
N GLN A 205 1.11 -23.25 2.75
CA GLN A 205 0.69 -23.40 4.15
C GLN A 205 0.13 -22.10 4.76
N ASP A 206 0.09 -21.01 4.00
CA ASP A 206 -0.37 -19.73 4.52
C ASP A 206 -1.90 -19.65 4.46
N GLU A 207 -2.53 -19.45 5.61
CA GLU A 207 -3.97 -19.20 5.71
C GLU A 207 -4.34 -17.77 5.32
N ILE A 208 -3.36 -16.86 5.42
CA ILE A 208 -3.54 -15.43 5.16
C ILE A 208 -2.54 -14.93 4.12
N LEU A 209 -2.97 -13.99 3.28
CA LEU A 209 -2.14 -13.25 2.36
C LEU A 209 -2.33 -11.74 2.56
N PHE A 210 -1.24 -10.98 2.48
CA PHE A 210 -1.30 -9.53 2.49
C PHE A 210 -1.56 -8.98 1.10
N CYS A 211 -2.53 -8.06 0.99
CA CYS A 211 -2.69 -7.29 -0.23
C CYS A 211 -1.54 -6.30 -0.38
N ILE A 212 -0.77 -6.39 -1.46
CA ILE A 212 0.40 -5.54 -1.70
C ILE A 212 0.06 -4.05 -1.85
N LYS A 213 -1.19 -3.73 -2.21
CA LYS A 213 -1.65 -2.35 -2.38
C LYS A 213 -2.09 -1.70 -1.08
N CYS A 214 -3.06 -2.31 -0.38
CA CYS A 214 -3.68 -1.70 0.79
C CYS A 214 -3.24 -2.35 2.12
N GLN A 215 -2.36 -3.32 2.06
CA GLN A 215 -1.80 -4.06 3.21
C GLN A 215 -2.86 -4.78 4.07
N GLN A 216 -4.09 -4.93 3.55
CA GLN A 216 -5.15 -5.66 4.23
C GLN A 216 -4.83 -7.15 4.27
N LEU A 217 -5.06 -7.77 5.43
CA LEU A 217 -5.08 -9.21 5.60
C LEU A 217 -6.26 -9.82 4.84
N ASN A 218 -6.00 -10.89 4.13
CA ASN A 218 -7.01 -11.63 3.36
C ASN A 218 -6.85 -13.13 3.60
N ASP A 219 -7.94 -13.84 3.56
CA ASP A 219 -7.92 -15.30 3.50
C ASP A 219 -7.18 -15.73 2.22
N ALA A 220 -6.25 -16.68 2.34
CA ALA A 220 -5.45 -17.15 1.20
C ALA A 220 -6.32 -17.80 0.10
N ARG A 221 -7.56 -18.20 0.39
CA ARG A 221 -8.52 -18.71 -0.60
C ARG A 221 -9.06 -17.62 -1.53
N ASN A 222 -9.06 -16.34 -1.09
CA ASN A 222 -9.53 -15.24 -1.92
C ASN A 222 -8.58 -15.01 -3.10
N ASN A 223 -9.13 -14.69 -4.27
CA ASN A 223 -8.34 -14.29 -5.44
C ASN A 223 -8.07 -12.78 -5.49
N PHE A 224 -8.99 -12.00 -4.92
CA PHE A 224 -8.92 -10.54 -4.91
C PHE A 224 -9.13 -9.99 -3.50
N CYS A 225 -8.52 -8.87 -3.22
CA CYS A 225 -8.69 -8.16 -1.96
C CYS A 225 -10.09 -7.52 -1.90
N PRO A 226 -10.96 -7.86 -0.93
CA PRO A 226 -12.30 -7.27 -0.80
C PRO A 226 -12.29 -5.77 -0.57
N ARG A 227 -11.20 -5.22 0.01
CA ARG A 227 -11.07 -3.80 0.31
C ARG A 227 -10.76 -2.94 -0.91
N CYS A 228 -9.89 -3.41 -1.80
CA CYS A 228 -9.39 -2.57 -2.90
C CYS A 228 -9.52 -3.19 -4.29
N GLY A 229 -10.05 -4.41 -4.41
CA GLY A 229 -10.26 -5.13 -5.66
C GLY A 229 -8.99 -5.57 -6.39
N CYS A 230 -7.81 -5.38 -5.79
CA CYS A 230 -6.56 -5.84 -6.41
C CYS A 230 -6.39 -7.35 -6.23
N PRO A 231 -5.76 -8.04 -7.20
CA PRO A 231 -5.47 -9.46 -7.08
C PRO A 231 -4.49 -9.72 -5.94
N LEU A 232 -4.66 -10.85 -5.26
CA LEU A 232 -3.71 -11.34 -4.27
C LEU A 232 -2.62 -12.13 -4.99
N LEU A 233 -1.37 -11.97 -4.53
CA LEU A 233 -0.22 -12.66 -5.10
C LEU A 233 -0.22 -14.11 -4.63
N LYS A 234 -0.66 -14.99 -5.51
CA LYS A 234 -0.68 -16.44 -5.30
C LYS A 234 0.30 -17.09 -6.26
N GLY A 235 0.97 -18.14 -5.80
CA GLY A 235 1.69 -19.06 -6.65
C GLY A 235 0.77 -19.97 -7.45
N GLN A 236 1.34 -20.93 -8.15
CA GLN A 236 0.58 -21.99 -8.79
C GLN A 236 0.01 -22.95 -7.72
N PRO A 237 -1.17 -23.53 -7.92
CA PRO A 237 -1.67 -24.53 -7.00
C PRO A 237 -0.68 -25.71 -6.96
N SER A 238 -0.34 -26.16 -5.75
CA SER A 238 0.40 -27.43 -5.61
C SER A 238 -0.41 -28.55 -6.24
N LYS A 239 0.19 -29.25 -7.19
CA LYS A 239 -0.39 -30.46 -7.81
C LYS A 239 -0.52 -31.56 -6.77
#